data_d2455597928deb931d7519390954d7a2
#
_entry.id   d2455597928deb931d7519390954d7a2
#
_cell.length_a   1.000
_cell.length_b   1.000
_cell.length_c   1.000
_cell.angle_alpha   90.00
_cell.angle_beta   90.00
_cell.angle_gamma   90.00
#
_symmetry.space_group_name_H-M   'P 1'
#
loop_
_entity.id
_entity.type
_entity.pdbx_description
1 polymer ?
#
loop_
_entity_poly.entity_id
_entity_poly.type
_entity_poly.pdbx_seq_one_letter_code
_entity_poly.pdbx_strand_id
1 'polypeptide(L)'
;MRLCRERGVPLVLFSAGLGNVARLVLERKLPSDVRGEGVPIVSNWLIFDGEDGEGGRLLSGISEPLVHMYNKHGATVKAQLGEQWEEIAAGRRTVLVVGDSLGDATMADGLGEGLSVCRVGFVNTTDATKRAKLLPQYERAFDALVLDDGPWSWITHEMLRGNA
;
A
#
# COMPACT_ATOMS: atom_id res chain seq x y z
N MET A 1 4.42 -8.47 -7.19
CA MET A 1 3.58 -7.87 -8.24
C MET A 1 3.27 -8.85 -9.38
N ARG A 2 4.27 -9.46 -10.06
CA ARG A 2 4.00 -10.46 -11.12
C ARG A 2 3.09 -11.59 -10.64
N LEU A 3 3.40 -12.22 -9.51
CA LEU A 3 2.57 -13.28 -8.93
C LEU A 3 1.14 -12.83 -8.59
N CYS A 4 0.96 -11.61 -8.08
CA CYS A 4 -0.37 -11.06 -7.83
C CYS A 4 -1.18 -10.98 -9.12
N ARG A 5 -0.57 -10.48 -10.19
CA ARG A 5 -1.20 -10.40 -11.52
C ARG A 5 -1.56 -11.79 -12.05
N GLU A 6 -0.62 -12.74 -12.04
CA GLU A 6 -0.83 -14.13 -12.50
C GLU A 6 -1.98 -14.83 -11.74
N ARG A 7 -2.23 -14.43 -10.50
CA ARG A 7 -3.27 -14.97 -9.63
C ARG A 7 -4.55 -14.11 -9.57
N GLY A 8 -4.62 -13.03 -10.35
CA GLY A 8 -5.76 -12.12 -10.31
C GLY A 8 -5.95 -11.44 -8.94
N VAL A 9 -4.87 -11.31 -8.16
CA VAL A 9 -4.89 -10.62 -6.87
C VAL A 9 -4.56 -9.14 -7.11
N PRO A 10 -5.51 -8.23 -6.94
CA PRO A 10 -5.25 -6.81 -7.10
C PRO A 10 -4.31 -6.31 -6.01
N LEU A 11 -3.46 -5.37 -6.39
CA LEU A 11 -2.53 -4.70 -5.49
C LEU A 11 -2.85 -3.22 -5.46
N VAL A 12 -2.99 -2.66 -4.26
CA VAL A 12 -3.17 -1.23 -4.02
C VAL A 12 -1.96 -0.72 -3.25
N LEU A 13 -1.33 0.34 -3.73
CA LEU A 13 -0.30 1.05 -2.99
C LEU A 13 -0.94 2.16 -2.17
N PHE A 14 -0.83 2.09 -0.85
CA PHE A 14 -1.38 3.09 0.07
C PHE A 14 -0.24 3.78 0.83
N SER A 15 -0.01 5.06 0.52
CA SER A 15 1.14 5.80 1.04
C SER A 15 0.75 7.22 1.47
N ALA A 16 1.28 7.68 2.59
CA ALA A 16 1.20 9.08 3.01
C ALA A 16 2.24 10.00 2.33
N GLY A 17 3.05 9.43 1.45
CA GLY A 17 4.00 10.18 0.62
C GLY A 17 3.37 10.82 -0.61
N LEU A 18 4.20 11.13 -1.61
CA LEU A 18 3.77 11.71 -2.88
C LEU A 18 3.48 10.63 -3.92
N GLY A 19 2.25 10.57 -4.39
CA GLY A 19 1.79 9.62 -5.42
C GLY A 19 2.52 9.78 -6.75
N ASN A 20 2.86 11.03 -7.13
CA ASN A 20 3.67 11.33 -8.31
C ASN A 20 5.03 10.62 -8.27
N VAL A 21 5.70 10.65 -7.11
CA VAL A 21 7.01 9.98 -6.93
C VAL A 21 6.83 8.47 -6.93
N ALA A 22 5.83 7.97 -6.20
CA ALA A 22 5.54 6.53 -6.16
C ALA A 22 5.27 5.97 -7.56
N ARG A 23 4.44 6.66 -8.35
CA ARG A 23 4.17 6.29 -9.75
C ARG A 23 5.43 6.25 -10.59
N LEU A 24 6.25 7.30 -10.52
CA LEU A 24 7.52 7.39 -11.27
C LEU A 24 8.47 6.24 -10.92
N VAL A 25 8.55 5.87 -9.63
CA VAL A 25 9.37 4.74 -9.18
C VAL A 25 8.84 3.42 -9.73
N LEU A 26 7.52 3.19 -9.67
CA LEU A 26 6.90 1.99 -10.22
C LEU A 26 7.16 1.88 -11.72
N GLU A 27 6.98 2.97 -12.46
CA GLU A 27 7.21 3.01 -13.91
C GLU A 27 8.67 2.74 -14.29
N ARG A 28 9.63 3.19 -13.49
CA ARG A 28 11.06 3.01 -13.77
C ARG A 28 11.62 1.67 -13.29
N LYS A 29 11.11 1.16 -12.17
CA LYS A 29 11.70 -0.02 -11.51
C LYS A 29 10.98 -1.32 -11.84
N LEU A 30 9.70 -1.27 -12.22
CA LEU A 30 8.98 -2.47 -12.60
C LEU A 30 9.37 -2.94 -14.00
N PRO A 31 9.49 -4.25 -14.21
CA PRO A 31 9.62 -4.83 -15.55
C PRO A 31 8.46 -4.42 -16.45
N SER A 32 8.70 -4.31 -17.75
CA SER A 32 7.72 -3.83 -18.73
C SER A 32 6.43 -4.67 -18.76
N ASP A 33 6.53 -5.95 -18.50
CA ASP A 33 5.41 -6.89 -18.42
C ASP A 33 4.51 -6.68 -17.19
N VAL A 34 4.96 -5.91 -16.20
CA VAL A 34 4.21 -5.58 -14.98
C VAL A 34 3.76 -4.12 -14.94
N ARG A 35 4.37 -3.25 -15.76
CA ARG A 35 4.09 -1.80 -15.81
C ARG A 35 2.71 -1.43 -16.34
N GLY A 36 2.18 -2.22 -17.26
CA GLY A 36 1.10 -1.80 -18.17
C GLY A 36 -0.30 -1.69 -17.55
N GLU A 37 -0.52 -2.22 -16.38
CA GLU A 37 -1.84 -2.15 -15.74
C GLU A 37 -1.66 -1.53 -14.37
N GLY A 38 -1.98 -0.25 -14.30
CA GLY A 38 -1.64 0.62 -13.20
C GLY A 38 -2.03 0.03 -11.85
N VAL A 39 -1.04 -0.15 -10.98
CA VAL A 39 -1.29 -0.36 -9.57
C VAL A 39 -2.00 0.89 -9.06
N PRO A 40 -3.25 0.79 -8.56
CA PRO A 40 -3.92 1.91 -7.93
C PRO A 40 -3.08 2.46 -6.79
N ILE A 41 -2.94 3.78 -6.76
CA ILE A 41 -2.13 4.47 -5.74
C ILE A 41 -3.05 5.41 -4.98
N VAL A 42 -3.25 5.10 -3.71
CA VAL A 42 -3.92 5.96 -2.73
C VAL A 42 -2.84 6.76 -2.01
N SER A 43 -2.76 8.05 -2.27
CA SER A 43 -1.65 8.88 -1.80
C SER A 43 -1.94 10.37 -1.97
N ASN A 44 -1.00 11.22 -1.57
CA ASN A 44 -1.04 12.65 -1.82
C ASN A 44 -0.50 12.95 -3.22
N TRP A 45 -1.25 13.69 -4.03
CA TRP A 45 -0.87 14.02 -5.40
C TRP A 45 -0.57 15.51 -5.52
N LEU A 46 0.60 15.84 -6.05
CA LEU A 46 0.90 17.20 -6.47
C LEU A 46 0.08 17.54 -7.71
N ILE A 47 -0.58 18.68 -7.67
CA ILE A 47 -1.38 19.23 -8.76
C ILE A 47 -0.56 20.32 -9.44
N PHE A 48 -0.49 20.24 -10.76
CA PHE A 48 0.28 21.18 -11.57
C PHE A 48 -0.65 21.81 -12.60
N ASP A 49 -0.72 23.15 -12.59
CA ASP A 49 -1.50 23.95 -13.52
C ASP A 49 -0.61 25.01 -14.16
N GLY A 50 -0.90 25.30 -15.46
CA GLY A 50 -0.16 26.28 -16.22
C GLY A 50 1.28 25.87 -16.57
N GLU A 51 1.98 26.79 -17.22
CA GLU A 51 3.37 26.66 -17.61
C GLU A 51 4.17 27.86 -17.08
N ASP A 52 5.42 27.65 -16.71
CA ASP A 52 6.31 28.67 -16.15
C ASP A 52 6.96 29.58 -17.21
N GLY A 53 6.61 29.42 -18.47
CA GLY A 53 7.22 30.15 -19.59
C GLY A 53 8.53 29.55 -20.12
N GLU A 54 9.11 28.59 -19.41
CA GLU A 54 10.28 27.80 -19.80
C GLU A 54 9.93 26.35 -20.16
N GLY A 55 8.63 26.03 -20.25
CA GLY A 55 8.10 24.69 -20.54
C GLY A 55 7.98 23.81 -19.31
N GLY A 56 8.18 24.34 -18.10
CA GLY A 56 7.89 23.68 -16.83
C GLY A 56 6.43 23.84 -16.41
N ARG A 57 5.94 22.93 -15.57
CA ARG A 57 4.60 23.02 -15.01
C ARG A 57 4.64 23.63 -13.61
N LEU A 58 3.76 24.59 -13.37
CA LEU A 58 3.65 25.26 -12.06
C LEU A 58 2.91 24.38 -11.07
N LEU A 59 3.48 24.20 -9.87
CA LEU A 59 2.79 23.54 -8.77
C LEU A 59 1.67 24.44 -8.25
N SER A 60 0.43 23.99 -8.34
CA SER A 60 -0.77 24.74 -7.91
C SER A 60 -1.36 24.22 -6.59
N GLY A 61 -1.07 22.98 -6.21
CA GLY A 61 -1.65 22.43 -5.00
C GLY A 61 -1.28 20.97 -4.74
N ILE A 62 -2.00 20.41 -3.79
CA ILE A 62 -1.94 18.99 -3.42
C ILE A 62 -3.37 18.45 -3.32
N SER A 63 -3.56 17.19 -3.67
CA SER A 63 -4.88 16.54 -3.62
C SER A 63 -5.45 16.48 -2.20
N GLU A 64 -6.77 16.58 -2.10
CA GLU A 64 -7.50 16.38 -0.85
C GLU A 64 -8.44 15.15 -0.96
N PRO A 65 -8.74 14.49 0.17
CA PRO A 65 -8.17 14.71 1.51
C PRO A 65 -6.70 14.25 1.59
N LEU A 66 -5.89 14.98 2.37
CA LEU A 66 -4.50 14.58 2.61
C LEU A 66 -4.43 13.24 3.34
N VAL A 67 -3.59 12.36 2.82
CA VAL A 67 -3.26 11.08 3.47
C VAL A 67 -2.14 11.31 4.48
N HIS A 68 -2.35 10.91 5.70
CA HIS A 68 -1.37 10.95 6.79
C HIS A 68 -1.50 9.71 7.68
N MET A 69 -0.57 9.53 8.62
CA MET A 69 -0.51 8.32 9.46
C MET A 69 -1.78 8.03 10.27
N TYR A 70 -2.61 9.05 10.56
CA TYR A 70 -3.83 8.89 11.37
C TYR A 70 -5.09 8.64 10.53
N ASN A 71 -5.03 8.74 9.20
CA ASN A 71 -6.17 8.46 8.33
C ASN A 71 -5.87 7.38 7.28
N LYS A 72 -4.82 6.58 7.50
CA LYS A 72 -4.52 5.40 6.68
C LYS A 72 -5.47 4.26 7.02
N HIS A 73 -6.71 4.37 6.57
CA HIS A 73 -7.76 3.36 6.77
C HIS A 73 -8.64 3.22 5.52
N GLY A 74 -9.47 2.19 5.49
CA GLY A 74 -10.26 1.82 4.33
C GLY A 74 -11.20 2.89 3.80
N ALA A 75 -11.71 3.78 4.66
CA ALA A 75 -12.53 4.90 4.18
C ALA A 75 -11.74 5.86 3.26
N THR A 76 -10.46 6.09 3.55
CA THR A 76 -9.59 6.90 2.67
C THR A 76 -9.33 6.18 1.33
N VAL A 77 -9.16 4.85 1.35
CA VAL A 77 -9.03 4.05 0.12
C VAL A 77 -10.28 4.20 -0.74
N LYS A 78 -11.47 4.02 -0.16
CA LYS A 78 -12.75 4.18 -0.87
C LYS A 78 -12.94 5.59 -1.42
N ALA A 79 -12.61 6.60 -0.63
CA ALA A 79 -12.75 8.00 -1.06
C ALA A 79 -11.86 8.35 -2.26
N GLN A 80 -10.63 7.85 -2.31
CA GLN A 80 -9.70 8.15 -3.40
C GLN A 80 -9.91 7.25 -4.64
N LEU A 81 -10.31 5.99 -4.47
CA LEU A 81 -10.50 5.07 -5.60
C LEU A 81 -11.92 5.10 -6.17
N GLY A 82 -12.93 5.51 -5.39
CA GLY A 82 -14.31 5.57 -5.85
C GLY A 82 -14.81 4.24 -6.43
N GLU A 83 -15.34 4.28 -7.65
CA GLU A 83 -15.86 3.10 -8.37
C GLU A 83 -14.80 2.02 -8.59
N GLN A 84 -13.54 2.40 -8.78
CA GLN A 84 -12.43 1.43 -8.91
C GLN A 84 -12.28 0.54 -7.68
N TRP A 85 -12.63 1.05 -6.49
CA TRP A 85 -12.64 0.22 -5.29
C TRP A 85 -13.66 -0.91 -5.36
N GLU A 86 -14.86 -0.64 -5.88
CA GLU A 86 -15.91 -1.67 -6.00
C GLU A 86 -15.48 -2.79 -6.94
N GLU A 87 -14.80 -2.48 -8.03
CA GLU A 87 -14.21 -3.46 -8.94
C GLU A 87 -13.11 -4.30 -8.27
N ILE A 88 -12.23 -3.61 -7.52
CA ILE A 88 -11.14 -4.26 -6.78
C ILE A 88 -11.70 -5.20 -5.70
N ALA A 89 -12.72 -4.78 -4.98
CA ALA A 89 -13.31 -5.53 -3.87
C ALA A 89 -14.25 -6.65 -4.31
N ALA A 90 -14.76 -6.62 -5.55
CA ALA A 90 -15.79 -7.51 -6.04
C ALA A 90 -15.47 -9.00 -5.81
N GLY A 91 -16.32 -9.69 -5.04
CA GLY A 91 -16.21 -11.13 -4.78
C GLY A 91 -15.06 -11.53 -3.84
N ARG A 92 -14.30 -10.58 -3.29
CA ARG A 92 -13.16 -10.84 -2.41
C ARG A 92 -13.55 -10.74 -0.94
N ARG A 93 -13.05 -11.66 -0.15
CA ARG A 93 -13.33 -11.72 1.30
C ARG A 93 -12.06 -11.65 2.15
N THR A 94 -10.90 -11.63 1.53
CA THR A 94 -9.62 -11.59 2.24
C THR A 94 -8.81 -10.39 1.79
N VAL A 95 -8.23 -9.70 2.74
CA VAL A 95 -7.31 -8.56 2.53
C VAL A 95 -5.98 -8.88 3.19
N LEU A 96 -4.90 -8.76 2.44
CA LEU A 96 -3.55 -8.78 2.96
C LEU A 96 -3.05 -7.33 3.09
N VAL A 97 -2.79 -6.92 4.32
CA VAL A 97 -2.16 -5.65 4.65
C VAL A 97 -0.68 -5.88 4.88
N VAL A 98 0.15 -5.04 4.26
CA VAL A 98 1.61 -5.11 4.42
C VAL A 98 2.15 -3.71 4.67
N GLY A 99 2.91 -3.54 5.75
CA GLY A 99 3.45 -2.22 6.09
C GLY A 99 4.60 -2.27 7.08
N ASP A 100 5.28 -1.14 7.25
CA ASP A 100 6.42 -0.99 8.12
C ASP A 100 6.20 -0.01 9.29
N SER A 101 4.99 0.50 9.41
CA SER A 101 4.58 1.37 10.52
C SER A 101 3.33 0.85 11.23
N LEU A 102 3.17 1.19 12.50
CA LEU A 102 1.97 0.80 13.26
C LEU A 102 0.68 1.36 12.64
N GLY A 103 0.75 2.54 12.00
CA GLY A 103 -0.38 3.11 11.27
C GLY A 103 -0.82 2.27 10.06
N ASP A 104 0.04 1.40 9.54
CA ASP A 104 -0.30 0.55 8.40
C ASP A 104 -1.24 -0.60 8.80
N ALA A 105 -1.20 -1.02 10.06
CA ALA A 105 -2.08 -2.08 10.55
C ALA A 105 -3.58 -1.75 10.41
N THR A 106 -3.93 -0.47 10.36
CA THR A 106 -5.31 0.01 10.23
C THR A 106 -5.76 0.23 8.78
N MET A 107 -4.91 -0.03 7.78
CA MET A 107 -5.21 0.25 6.37
C MET A 107 -6.47 -0.46 5.85
N ALA A 108 -6.84 -1.61 6.43
CA ALA A 108 -8.04 -2.33 6.05
C ALA A 108 -9.29 -1.94 6.87
N ASP A 109 -9.15 -1.13 7.91
CA ASP A 109 -10.27 -0.79 8.78
C ASP A 109 -11.32 0.03 8.02
N GLY A 110 -12.56 -0.42 8.02
CA GLY A 110 -13.65 0.22 7.28
C GLY A 110 -13.73 -0.11 5.79
N LEU A 111 -12.92 -1.05 5.27
CA LEU A 111 -13.06 -1.52 3.88
C LEU A 111 -14.37 -2.28 3.62
N GLY A 112 -14.90 -3.00 4.59
CA GLY A 112 -16.16 -3.73 4.49
C GLY A 112 -16.38 -4.67 5.67
N GLU A 113 -17.63 -5.07 5.87
CA GLU A 113 -17.98 -6.06 6.87
C GLU A 113 -17.66 -7.48 6.37
N GLY A 114 -17.28 -8.36 7.29
CA GLY A 114 -17.02 -9.76 6.99
C GLY A 114 -15.74 -10.04 6.21
N LEU A 115 -14.84 -9.03 6.06
CA LEU A 115 -13.54 -9.25 5.48
C LEU A 115 -12.59 -9.92 6.49
N SER A 116 -11.91 -10.96 6.04
CA SER A 116 -10.77 -11.53 6.75
C SER A 116 -9.53 -10.72 6.43
N VAL A 117 -8.87 -10.15 7.43
CA VAL A 117 -7.68 -9.32 7.24
C VAL A 117 -6.48 -10.03 7.83
N CYS A 118 -5.43 -10.20 7.03
CA CYS A 118 -4.12 -10.63 7.51
C CYS A 118 -3.14 -9.45 7.43
N ARG A 119 -2.49 -9.14 8.52
CA ARG A 119 -1.57 -7.99 8.68
C ARG A 119 -0.15 -8.49 8.81
N VAL A 120 0.72 -8.05 7.92
CA VAL A 120 2.15 -8.38 7.94
C VAL A 120 2.94 -7.09 8.18
N GLY A 121 3.65 -7.06 9.29
CA GLY A 121 4.47 -5.92 9.70
C GLY A 121 5.96 -6.16 9.41
N PHE A 122 6.64 -5.14 8.87
CA PHE A 122 8.09 -5.14 8.71
C PHE A 122 8.76 -4.33 9.83
N VAL A 123 9.62 -4.97 10.58
CA VAL A 123 10.41 -4.31 11.65
C VAL A 123 11.82 -4.04 11.14
N ASN A 124 11.95 -2.96 10.35
CA ASN A 124 13.17 -2.57 9.65
C ASN A 124 14.10 -1.75 10.56
N THR A 125 14.70 -2.39 11.57
CA THR A 125 15.71 -1.75 12.42
C THR A 125 16.80 -2.72 12.84
N THR A 126 18.04 -2.34 12.59
CA THR A 126 19.23 -3.09 13.02
C THR A 126 19.63 -2.78 14.46
N ASP A 127 19.10 -1.70 15.05
CA ASP A 127 19.33 -1.36 16.46
C ASP A 127 18.55 -2.29 17.38
N ALA A 128 19.25 -3.15 18.10
CA ALA A 128 18.67 -4.13 19.01
C ALA A 128 17.83 -3.48 20.14
N THR A 129 18.25 -2.32 20.65
CA THR A 129 17.53 -1.60 21.72
C THR A 129 16.22 -1.01 21.19
N LYS A 130 16.26 -0.42 20.00
CA LYS A 130 15.08 0.11 19.33
C LYS A 130 14.12 -1.03 18.96
N ARG A 131 14.65 -2.15 18.45
CA ARG A 131 13.87 -3.34 18.13
C ARG A 131 13.13 -3.88 19.34
N ALA A 132 13.82 -4.06 20.45
CA ALA A 132 13.23 -4.56 21.69
C ALA A 132 12.06 -3.70 22.20
N LYS A 133 12.11 -2.39 21.96
CA LYS A 133 11.02 -1.46 22.30
C LYS A 133 9.85 -1.51 21.32
N LEU A 134 10.11 -1.74 20.05
CA LEU A 134 9.11 -1.77 18.98
C LEU A 134 8.36 -3.09 18.91
N LEU A 135 9.06 -4.20 19.06
CA LEU A 135 8.52 -5.54 18.87
C LEU A 135 7.18 -5.77 19.60
N PRO A 136 7.03 -5.48 20.90
CA PRO A 136 5.77 -5.72 21.61
C PRO A 136 4.59 -4.90 21.04
N GLN A 137 4.86 -3.76 20.39
CA GLN A 137 3.82 -2.94 19.78
C GLN A 137 3.39 -3.53 18.43
N TYR A 138 4.38 -4.00 17.63
CA TYR A 138 4.12 -4.64 16.35
C TYR A 138 3.42 -6.00 16.51
N GLU A 139 3.80 -6.80 17.52
CA GLU A 139 3.16 -8.08 17.83
C GLU A 139 1.67 -7.94 18.20
N ARG A 140 1.26 -6.78 18.72
CA ARG A 140 -0.16 -6.51 18.99
C ARG A 140 -0.92 -6.00 17.78
N ALA A 141 -0.24 -5.40 16.82
CA ALA A 141 -0.85 -4.72 15.68
C ALA A 141 -0.90 -5.59 14.42
N PHE A 142 0.03 -6.53 14.29
CA PHE A 142 0.19 -7.39 13.12
C PHE A 142 0.08 -8.86 13.46
N ASP A 143 -0.44 -9.65 12.52
CA ASP A 143 -0.60 -11.10 12.67
C ASP A 143 0.71 -11.84 12.42
N ALA A 144 1.61 -11.25 11.62
CA ALA A 144 2.94 -11.78 11.34
C ALA A 144 3.95 -10.65 11.19
N LEU A 145 5.20 -10.91 11.59
CA LEU A 145 6.29 -9.95 11.49
C LEU A 145 7.44 -10.47 10.64
N VAL A 146 7.98 -9.58 9.82
CA VAL A 146 9.23 -9.78 9.08
C VAL A 146 10.29 -8.89 9.71
N LEU A 147 11.41 -9.48 10.11
CA LEU A 147 12.51 -8.76 10.72
C LEU A 147 13.61 -8.51 9.69
N ASP A 148 14.26 -7.35 9.79
CA ASP A 148 15.51 -7.03 9.08
C ASP A 148 15.43 -7.18 7.56
N ASP A 149 14.42 -6.65 6.91
CA ASP A 149 14.19 -6.80 5.46
C ASP A 149 14.21 -8.27 4.99
N GLY A 150 13.74 -9.16 5.85
CA GLY A 150 13.67 -10.59 5.57
C GLY A 150 12.88 -10.92 4.30
N PRO A 151 13.07 -12.11 3.73
CA PRO A 151 12.49 -12.46 2.44
C PRO A 151 10.97 -12.58 2.49
N TRP A 152 10.34 -12.12 1.43
CA TRP A 152 8.90 -12.23 1.19
C TRP A 152 8.44 -13.62 0.74
N SER A 153 9.34 -14.55 0.56
CA SER A 153 9.06 -15.83 -0.08
C SER A 153 7.92 -16.60 0.57
N TRP A 154 7.81 -16.59 1.89
CA TRP A 154 6.71 -17.26 2.59
C TRP A 154 5.35 -16.60 2.35
N ILE A 155 5.28 -15.27 2.29
CA ILE A 155 4.04 -14.55 1.96
C ILE A 155 3.58 -14.92 0.55
N THR A 156 4.52 -14.93 -0.40
CA THR A 156 4.21 -15.25 -1.80
C THR A 156 3.91 -16.73 -2.02
N HIS A 157 4.53 -17.61 -1.27
CA HIS A 157 4.31 -19.05 -1.41
C HIS A 157 3.08 -19.55 -0.66
N GLU A 158 2.88 -19.13 0.58
CA GLU A 158 1.81 -19.66 1.42
C GLU A 158 0.49 -18.91 1.22
N MET A 159 0.53 -17.57 1.21
CA MET A 159 -0.69 -16.77 1.16
C MET A 159 -1.27 -16.62 -0.25
N LEU A 160 -0.44 -16.62 -1.29
CA LEU A 160 -0.91 -16.50 -2.67
C LEU A 160 -1.07 -17.84 -3.38
N ARG A 161 -0.61 -18.97 -2.80
CA ARG A 161 -0.85 -20.31 -3.32
C ARG A 161 -2.09 -21.00 -2.73
N GLY A 162 -2.52 -20.59 -1.57
CA GLY A 162 -3.67 -21.19 -0.91
C GLY A 162 -4.97 -20.78 -1.56
N ASN A 163 -5.39 -21.52 -2.54
CA ASN A 163 -6.73 -21.83 -3.01
C ASN A 163 -6.65 -22.25 -4.49
N ALA A 164 -6.15 -23.43 -4.73
CA ALA A 164 -6.49 -24.20 -5.92
C ALA A 164 -7.47 -25.28 -5.50
#